data_c11a1b6041aacfce504bfdd52290ada1
#
_entry.id   c11a1b6041aacfce504bfdd52290ada1
#
_cell.length_a   1.000
_cell.length_b   1.000
_cell.length_c   1.000
_cell.angle_alpha   90.00
_cell.angle_beta   90.00
_cell.angle_gamma   90.00
#
_symmetry.space_group_name_H-M   'P 1'
#
loop_
_entity.id
_entity.type
_entity.pdbx_description
1 polymer ?
#
loop_
_entity_poly.entity_id
_entity_poly.type
_entity_poly.pdbx_seq_one_letter_code
_entity_poly.pdbx_strand_id
1 'polypeptide(L)'
;MPRNSFVQMSKLHNVRGRIYYISSDKKQENLYAVYETTDRKFWTELAKCNQAEFKKSGTEGKCIEAREFIIALPESFVDYPPDGLLKYMTDKFKSRYGVDCIAALHHNKRKTNYHIHLIFAERNYLDEPIEKIATRNMFYDEKGNHVRTKKEILDENGTIRKRCKVIKKGEVYERQMFTIKDARFKQEHFLDEVKVFYTDVINGLVKDEKEKLSAFKRGDVYLATKKIGKNNPKADKITLNNKAVSYTHLRAHETTLH
;
A
#
# COMPACT_ATOMS: atom_id res chain seq x y z
N MET A 1 -29.89 -12.04 0.77
CA MET A 1 -28.63 -12.18 -0.02
C MET A 1 -27.48 -11.70 0.83
N PRO A 2 -26.29 -12.34 0.75
CA PRO A 2 -25.14 -11.92 1.51
C PRO A 2 -24.69 -10.51 1.09
N ARG A 3 -24.19 -9.73 2.05
CA ARG A 3 -23.58 -8.42 1.80
C ARG A 3 -22.31 -8.56 0.97
N ASN A 4 -22.00 -7.57 0.14
CA ASN A 4 -20.72 -7.55 -0.54
C ASN A 4 -19.59 -7.21 0.42
N SER A 5 -18.45 -7.91 0.30
CA SER A 5 -17.22 -7.56 0.98
C SER A 5 -16.68 -6.23 0.43
N PHE A 6 -15.97 -5.49 1.28
CA PHE A 6 -15.33 -4.24 0.87
C PHE A 6 -13.83 -4.34 1.08
N VAL A 7 -13.10 -4.31 -0.04
CA VAL A 7 -11.64 -4.18 -0.07
C VAL A 7 -11.28 -3.10 -1.08
N GLN A 8 -10.59 -2.08 -0.62
CA GLN A 8 -10.13 -0.96 -1.45
C GLN A 8 -8.61 -0.90 -1.42
N MET A 9 -7.98 -0.68 -2.58
CA MET A 9 -6.53 -0.50 -2.69
C MET A 9 -6.19 0.94 -3.02
N SER A 10 -5.16 1.48 -2.37
CA SER A 10 -4.58 2.79 -2.68
C SER A 10 -3.06 2.72 -2.84
N LYS A 11 -2.51 3.65 -3.63
CA LYS A 11 -1.07 3.85 -3.82
C LYS A 11 -0.58 4.84 -2.78
N LEU A 12 0.51 4.54 -2.09
CA LEU A 12 1.12 5.41 -1.10
C LEU A 12 2.35 6.10 -1.67
N HIS A 13 2.38 7.42 -1.52
CA HIS A 13 3.48 8.30 -1.94
C HIS A 13 4.29 8.84 -0.74
N ASN A 14 3.86 8.52 0.48
CA ASN A 14 4.53 8.78 1.73
C ASN A 14 4.17 7.66 2.72
N VAL A 15 4.86 6.53 2.59
CA VAL A 15 4.57 5.35 3.42
C VAL A 15 4.83 5.61 4.90
N ARG A 16 5.88 6.34 5.25
CA ARG A 16 6.23 6.64 6.65
C ARG A 16 5.16 7.49 7.33
N GLY A 17 4.71 8.55 6.65
CA GLY A 17 3.63 9.40 7.15
C GLY A 17 2.32 8.64 7.31
N ARG A 18 2.03 7.71 6.38
CA ARG A 18 0.83 6.88 6.46
C ARG A 18 0.90 5.87 7.59
N ILE A 19 2.03 5.19 7.78
CA ILE A 19 2.26 4.27 8.90
C ILE A 19 2.06 5.00 10.23
N TYR A 20 2.70 6.17 10.39
CA TYR A 20 2.52 6.98 11.61
C TYR A 20 1.04 7.33 11.84
N TYR A 21 0.32 7.69 10.79
CA TYR A 21 -1.09 8.07 10.90
C TYR A 21 -1.98 6.90 11.35
N ILE A 22 -1.84 5.70 10.76
CA ILE A 22 -2.70 4.56 11.08
C ILE A 22 -2.36 3.89 12.41
N SER A 23 -1.13 4.03 12.91
CA SER A 23 -0.63 3.34 14.10
C SER A 23 -0.46 4.25 15.32
N SER A 24 -0.96 5.49 15.29
CA SER A 24 -0.82 6.44 16.39
C SER A 24 -2.12 6.64 17.14
N ASP A 25 -2.14 6.34 18.44
CA ASP A 25 -3.27 6.58 19.34
C ASP A 25 -3.67 8.06 19.37
N LYS A 26 -2.70 8.97 19.21
CA LYS A 26 -2.95 10.42 19.15
C LYS A 26 -3.72 10.84 17.90
N LYS A 27 -3.68 10.06 16.82
CA LYS A 27 -4.32 10.36 15.54
C LYS A 27 -5.58 9.54 15.30
N GLN A 28 -5.70 8.41 15.98
CA GLN A 28 -6.79 7.44 15.81
C GLN A 28 -7.48 7.21 17.16
N GLU A 29 -8.68 7.76 17.32
CA GLU A 29 -9.46 7.65 18.57
C GLU A 29 -9.91 6.20 18.87
N ASN A 30 -10.06 5.36 17.83
CA ASN A 30 -10.53 3.99 17.93
C ASN A 30 -9.53 3.01 17.29
N LEU A 31 -8.26 3.12 17.66
CA LEU A 31 -7.23 2.15 17.35
C LEU A 31 -7.30 0.98 18.32
N TYR A 32 -7.46 -0.24 17.82
CA TYR A 32 -7.59 -1.45 18.63
C TYR A 32 -6.32 -2.27 18.68
N ALA A 33 -5.60 -2.36 17.56
CA ALA A 33 -4.37 -3.13 17.45
C ALA A 33 -3.48 -2.60 16.32
N VAL A 34 -2.17 -2.85 16.44
CA VAL A 34 -1.16 -2.65 15.39
C VAL A 34 -0.31 -3.91 15.30
N TYR A 35 -0.09 -4.41 14.10
CA TYR A 35 0.76 -5.57 13.87
C TYR A 35 1.73 -5.32 12.72
N GLU A 36 3.01 -5.62 12.94
CA GLU A 36 4.10 -5.39 12.00
C GLU A 36 4.84 -6.72 11.73
N THR A 37 5.05 -7.05 10.47
CA THR A 37 5.80 -8.27 10.09
C THR A 37 7.29 -8.02 9.93
N THR A 38 7.70 -6.75 9.98
CA THR A 38 9.08 -6.25 9.89
C THR A 38 9.23 -4.96 10.69
N ASP A 39 10.45 -4.49 10.91
CA ASP A 39 10.72 -3.28 11.67
C ASP A 39 10.41 -1.98 10.91
N ARG A 40 10.34 -0.86 11.65
CA ARG A 40 10.08 0.47 11.07
C ARG A 40 11.21 0.98 10.17
N LYS A 41 12.43 0.48 10.34
CA LYS A 41 13.59 0.83 9.53
C LYS A 41 13.42 0.35 8.11
N PHE A 42 12.88 -0.86 7.92
CA PHE A 42 12.53 -1.41 6.60
C PHE A 42 11.73 -0.40 5.75
N TRP A 43 10.67 0.17 6.29
CA TRP A 43 9.81 1.12 5.56
C TRP A 43 10.53 2.41 5.19
N THR A 44 11.46 2.85 6.04
CA THR A 44 12.29 4.02 5.76
C THR A 44 13.27 3.76 4.62
N GLU A 45 13.90 2.60 4.61
CA GLU A 45 14.85 2.20 3.56
C GLU A 45 14.14 1.87 2.25
N LEU A 46 12.98 1.21 2.33
CA LEU A 46 12.10 0.97 1.17
C LEU A 46 11.69 2.28 0.47
N ALA A 47 11.25 3.27 1.24
CA ALA A 47 10.88 4.57 0.68
C ALA A 47 12.07 5.24 -0.02
N LYS A 48 13.25 5.26 0.61
CA LYS A 48 14.48 5.81 0.01
C LYS A 48 14.86 5.09 -1.28
N CYS A 49 14.81 3.76 -1.28
CA CYS A 49 15.11 2.94 -2.46
C CYS A 49 14.14 3.27 -3.61
N ASN A 50 12.84 3.24 -3.34
CA ASN A 50 11.81 3.53 -4.34
C ASN A 50 11.94 4.95 -4.91
N GLN A 51 12.18 5.96 -4.06
CA GLN A 51 12.40 7.34 -4.50
C GLN A 51 13.66 7.49 -5.36
N ALA A 52 14.76 6.84 -5.00
CA ALA A 52 15.99 6.88 -5.76
C ALA A 52 15.83 6.24 -7.15
N GLU A 53 15.17 5.09 -7.23
CA GLU A 53 14.89 4.42 -8.50
C GLU A 53 13.93 5.24 -9.37
N PHE A 54 12.88 5.80 -8.76
CA PHE A 54 11.92 6.64 -9.47
C PHE A 54 12.58 7.88 -10.07
N LYS A 55 13.47 8.54 -9.32
CA LYS A 55 14.25 9.67 -9.83
C LYS A 55 15.17 9.26 -10.99
N LYS A 56 15.84 8.09 -10.88
CA LYS A 56 16.70 7.58 -11.96
C LYS A 56 15.92 7.24 -13.24
N SER A 57 14.66 6.80 -13.11
CA SER A 57 13.83 6.41 -14.26
C SER A 57 13.38 7.59 -15.13
N GLY A 58 13.45 8.82 -14.63
CA GLY A 58 12.93 10.01 -15.33
C GLY A 58 11.42 10.01 -15.53
N THR A 59 10.68 9.08 -14.90
CA THR A 59 9.23 8.98 -15.03
C THR A 59 8.55 10.17 -14.35
N GLU A 60 7.60 10.79 -15.04
CA GLU A 60 6.78 11.86 -14.47
C GLU A 60 5.77 11.33 -13.41
N GLY A 61 5.36 12.22 -12.50
CA GLY A 61 4.35 11.95 -11.50
C GLY A 61 4.91 11.73 -10.09
N LYS A 62 4.26 10.88 -9.31
CA LYS A 62 4.63 10.60 -7.91
C LYS A 62 5.11 9.17 -7.74
N CYS A 63 6.23 9.00 -7.05
CA CYS A 63 6.74 7.68 -6.68
C CYS A 63 5.73 6.90 -5.85
N ILE A 64 5.49 5.65 -6.19
CA ILE A 64 4.75 4.71 -5.35
C ILE A 64 5.76 4.05 -4.41
N GLU A 65 5.66 4.35 -3.11
CA GLU A 65 6.55 3.80 -2.08
C GLU A 65 6.04 2.46 -1.55
N ALA A 66 4.72 2.32 -1.41
CA ALA A 66 4.03 1.11 -0.96
C ALA A 66 2.56 1.17 -1.40
N ARG A 67 1.78 0.12 -1.06
CA ARG A 67 0.33 0.11 -1.25
C ARG A 67 -0.39 -0.16 0.05
N GLU A 68 -1.66 0.21 0.10
CA GLU A 68 -2.52 0.02 1.26
C GLU A 68 -3.83 -0.61 0.84
N PHE A 69 -4.28 -1.61 1.58
CA PHE A 69 -5.66 -2.06 1.57
C PHE A 69 -6.44 -1.48 2.75
N ILE A 70 -7.69 -1.14 2.50
CA ILE A 70 -8.71 -0.95 3.53
C ILE A 70 -9.66 -2.13 3.39
N ILE A 71 -9.77 -2.95 4.45
CA ILE A 71 -10.55 -4.18 4.48
C ILE A 71 -11.63 -3.99 5.54
N ALA A 72 -12.90 -3.88 5.13
CA ALA A 72 -14.01 -3.82 6.08
C ALA A 72 -14.29 -5.20 6.66
N LEU A 73 -14.55 -5.26 7.96
CA LEU A 73 -14.88 -6.46 8.70
C LEU A 73 -16.35 -6.44 9.13
N PRO A 74 -16.99 -7.61 9.32
CA PRO A 74 -18.27 -7.70 10.01
C PRO A 74 -18.19 -7.07 11.40
N GLU A 75 -19.27 -6.42 11.85
CA GLU A 75 -19.31 -5.82 13.19
C GLU A 75 -19.18 -6.87 14.33
N SER A 76 -19.64 -8.10 14.10
CA SER A 76 -19.45 -9.22 15.03
C SER A 76 -17.98 -9.57 15.31
N PHE A 77 -17.05 -9.10 14.44
CA PHE A 77 -15.61 -9.33 14.63
C PHE A 77 -15.01 -8.50 15.79
N VAL A 78 -15.75 -7.54 16.33
CA VAL A 78 -15.35 -6.83 17.57
C VAL A 78 -15.25 -7.77 18.78
N ASP A 79 -15.91 -8.92 18.73
CA ASP A 79 -15.86 -9.95 19.78
C ASP A 79 -14.57 -10.79 19.74
N TYR A 80 -13.80 -10.71 18.67
CA TYR A 80 -12.50 -11.37 18.60
C TYR A 80 -11.42 -10.55 19.30
N PRO A 81 -10.41 -11.18 19.94
CA PRO A 81 -9.23 -10.48 20.44
C PRO A 81 -8.55 -9.69 19.31
N PRO A 82 -8.45 -8.36 19.42
CA PRO A 82 -8.00 -7.50 18.31
C PRO A 82 -6.63 -7.87 17.76
N ASP A 83 -5.65 -8.13 18.64
CA ASP A 83 -4.29 -8.49 18.23
C ASP A 83 -4.24 -9.82 17.49
N GLY A 84 -4.98 -10.82 17.97
CA GLY A 84 -5.07 -12.13 17.34
C GLY A 84 -5.73 -12.06 15.96
N LEU A 85 -6.84 -11.33 15.86
CA LEU A 85 -7.55 -11.12 14.61
C LEU A 85 -6.66 -10.41 13.59
N LEU A 86 -6.04 -9.27 13.98
CA LEU A 86 -5.19 -8.49 13.11
C LEU A 86 -3.97 -9.27 12.63
N LYS A 87 -3.31 -9.98 13.56
CA LYS A 87 -2.19 -10.86 13.22
C LYS A 87 -2.61 -11.93 12.21
N TYR A 88 -3.71 -12.63 12.45
CA TYR A 88 -4.22 -13.68 11.55
C TYR A 88 -4.47 -13.11 10.13
N MET A 89 -5.19 -12.02 10.02
CA MET A 89 -5.54 -11.39 8.72
C MET A 89 -4.29 -10.93 7.96
N THR A 90 -3.30 -10.40 8.68
CA THR A 90 -2.04 -9.90 8.09
C THR A 90 -1.13 -11.05 7.67
N ASP A 91 -0.98 -12.07 8.51
CA ASP A 91 -0.15 -13.25 8.21
C ASP A 91 -0.70 -14.05 7.02
N LYS A 92 -2.02 -14.11 6.85
CA LYS A 92 -2.65 -14.71 5.66
C LYS A 92 -2.20 -14.01 4.38
N PHE A 93 -2.14 -12.68 4.39
CA PHE A 93 -1.65 -11.91 3.24
C PHE A 93 -0.15 -12.13 3.02
N LYS A 94 0.66 -12.00 4.08
CA LYS A 94 2.11 -12.23 3.99
C LYS A 94 2.44 -13.63 3.46
N SER A 95 1.76 -14.65 3.97
CA SER A 95 1.97 -16.04 3.52
C SER A 95 1.61 -16.27 2.05
N ARG A 96 0.57 -15.58 1.55
CA ARG A 96 0.14 -15.71 0.16
C ARG A 96 1.04 -14.97 -0.82
N TYR A 97 1.46 -13.76 -0.46
CA TYR A 97 2.14 -12.86 -1.40
C TYR A 97 3.64 -12.71 -1.12
N GLY A 98 4.13 -13.16 0.02
CA GLY A 98 5.55 -13.20 0.35
C GLY A 98 6.18 -11.82 0.59
N VAL A 99 5.39 -10.81 1.00
CA VAL A 99 5.87 -9.45 1.21
C VAL A 99 5.60 -8.96 2.63
N ASP A 100 6.44 -8.03 3.10
CA ASP A 100 6.28 -7.46 4.42
C ASP A 100 5.14 -6.47 4.51
N CYS A 101 4.47 -6.49 5.68
CA CYS A 101 3.27 -5.74 5.96
C CYS A 101 3.34 -5.04 7.31
N ILE A 102 2.60 -3.94 7.41
CA ILE A 102 2.15 -3.37 8.67
C ILE A 102 0.65 -3.13 8.58
N ALA A 103 -0.06 -3.51 9.62
CA ALA A 103 -1.51 -3.36 9.68
C ALA A 103 -1.95 -2.69 10.97
N ALA A 104 -3.11 -2.02 10.89
CA ALA A 104 -3.77 -1.40 12.04
C ALA A 104 -5.27 -1.66 11.96
N LEU A 105 -5.86 -2.01 13.08
CA LEU A 105 -7.28 -2.33 13.23
C LEU A 105 -8.01 -1.18 13.89
N HIS A 106 -9.00 -0.66 13.20
CA HIS A 106 -9.70 0.56 13.57
C HIS A 106 -11.21 0.40 13.59
N HIS A 107 -11.88 1.26 14.38
CA HIS A 107 -13.25 1.66 14.14
C HIS A 107 -13.29 3.11 13.62
N ASN A 108 -14.32 3.45 12.84
CA ASN A 108 -14.59 4.86 12.57
C ASN A 108 -15.11 5.55 13.84
N LYS A 109 -15.15 6.90 13.87
CA LYS A 109 -15.63 7.69 15.03
C LYS A 109 -17.01 7.28 15.54
N ARG A 110 -17.90 6.85 14.64
CA ARG A 110 -19.28 6.45 14.98
C ARG A 110 -19.41 4.98 15.36
N LYS A 111 -18.32 4.23 15.35
CA LYS A 111 -18.30 2.78 15.59
C LYS A 111 -19.28 1.99 14.70
N THR A 112 -19.37 2.36 13.43
CA THR A 112 -20.21 1.72 12.41
C THR A 112 -19.42 1.10 11.26
N ASN A 113 -18.08 1.09 11.37
CA ASN A 113 -17.21 0.54 10.34
C ASN A 113 -15.92 0.03 10.97
N TYR A 114 -15.90 -1.25 11.31
CA TYR A 114 -14.73 -1.96 11.78
C TYR A 114 -13.87 -2.37 10.58
N HIS A 115 -12.59 -2.00 10.55
CA HIS A 115 -11.78 -2.21 9.36
C HIS A 115 -10.29 -2.28 9.68
N ILE A 116 -9.58 -2.94 8.77
CA ILE A 116 -8.12 -3.05 8.79
C ILE A 116 -7.53 -2.11 7.73
N HIS A 117 -6.53 -1.33 8.11
CA HIS A 117 -5.55 -0.75 7.22
C HIS A 117 -4.37 -1.70 7.11
N LEU A 118 -4.11 -2.25 5.94
CA LEU A 118 -2.97 -3.14 5.69
C LEU A 118 -2.07 -2.51 4.64
N ILE A 119 -0.90 -2.02 5.06
CA ILE A 119 0.14 -1.50 4.18
C ILE A 119 1.10 -2.64 3.85
N PHE A 120 1.44 -2.80 2.57
CA PHE A 120 2.36 -3.83 2.11
C PHE A 120 3.40 -3.28 1.14
N ALA A 121 4.58 -3.88 1.17
CA ALA A 121 5.68 -3.58 0.25
C ALA A 121 5.45 -4.25 -1.10
N GLU A 122 5.96 -3.64 -2.18
CA GLU A 122 5.97 -4.27 -3.52
C GLU A 122 7.27 -5.05 -3.76
N ARG A 123 8.15 -5.15 -2.77
CA ARG A 123 9.47 -5.80 -2.82
C ARG A 123 9.97 -6.18 -1.43
N ASN A 124 10.93 -7.07 -1.37
CA ASN A 124 11.55 -7.54 -0.13
C ASN A 124 13.01 -7.12 -0.02
N TYR A 125 13.60 -7.23 1.18
CA TYR A 125 15.05 -7.23 1.30
C TYR A 125 15.66 -8.39 0.50
N LEU A 126 16.83 -8.17 -0.03
CA LEU A 126 17.72 -9.24 -0.47
C LEU A 126 18.36 -9.88 0.77
N ASP A 127 18.57 -11.18 0.74
CA ASP A 127 19.27 -11.90 1.81
C ASP A 127 20.68 -11.31 2.00
N GLU A 128 21.36 -11.00 0.89
CA GLU A 128 22.61 -10.28 0.87
C GLU A 128 22.51 -9.07 -0.08
N PRO A 129 22.98 -7.88 0.35
CA PRO A 129 23.00 -6.72 -0.52
C PRO A 129 23.91 -6.93 -1.74
N ILE A 130 23.43 -6.56 -2.92
CA ILE A 130 24.24 -6.57 -4.14
C ILE A 130 25.06 -5.28 -4.18
N GLU A 131 26.39 -5.40 -4.15
CA GLU A 131 27.30 -4.27 -4.19
C GLU A 131 27.89 -4.11 -5.60
N LYS A 132 27.84 -2.88 -6.12
CA LYS A 132 28.55 -2.52 -7.35
C LYS A 132 29.87 -1.86 -6.97
N ILE A 133 30.94 -2.48 -7.41
CA ILE A 133 32.30 -2.02 -7.17
C ILE A 133 32.81 -1.28 -8.41
N ALA A 134 33.45 -0.15 -8.21
CA ALA A 134 34.00 0.65 -9.29
C ALA A 134 35.21 -0.09 -9.92
N THR A 135 35.11 -0.44 -11.19
CA THR A 135 36.18 -1.09 -11.97
C THR A 135 37.26 -0.09 -12.43
N ARG A 136 36.97 1.20 -12.37
CA ARG A 136 37.81 2.35 -12.69
C ARG A 136 37.47 3.54 -11.79
N ASN A 137 38.30 4.58 -11.77
CA ASN A 137 37.89 5.84 -11.13
C ASN A 137 36.74 6.46 -11.86
N MET A 138 35.73 6.91 -11.10
CA MET A 138 34.52 7.57 -11.62
C MET A 138 34.44 8.99 -11.05
N PHE A 139 34.06 9.95 -11.87
CA PHE A 139 34.01 11.36 -11.53
C PHE A 139 32.60 11.90 -11.68
N TYR A 140 32.16 12.74 -10.77
CA TYR A 140 30.84 13.35 -10.78
C TYR A 140 30.93 14.84 -10.53
N ASP A 141 30.20 15.62 -11.31
CA ASP A 141 30.11 17.07 -11.17
C ASP A 141 29.32 17.48 -9.92
N GLU A 142 29.16 18.77 -9.69
CA GLU A 142 28.43 19.35 -8.55
C GLU A 142 26.94 19.02 -8.57
N LYS A 143 26.39 18.68 -9.73
CA LYS A 143 24.99 18.26 -9.92
C LYS A 143 24.79 16.75 -9.75
N GLY A 144 25.92 15.99 -9.57
CA GLY A 144 25.91 14.56 -9.47
C GLY A 144 25.87 13.83 -10.81
N ASN A 145 26.11 14.52 -11.94
CA ASN A 145 26.22 13.89 -13.24
C ASN A 145 27.61 13.24 -13.40
N HIS A 146 27.65 12.05 -13.99
CA HIS A 146 28.91 11.39 -14.31
C HIS A 146 29.62 12.16 -15.41
N VAL A 147 30.91 12.49 -15.18
CA VAL A 147 31.79 13.13 -16.16
C VAL A 147 32.92 12.19 -16.55
N ARG A 148 33.49 12.42 -17.72
CA ARG A 148 34.41 11.45 -18.32
C ARG A 148 35.82 11.50 -17.72
N THR A 149 36.28 12.69 -17.36
CA THR A 149 37.68 12.92 -16.91
C THR A 149 37.75 13.67 -15.60
N LYS A 150 38.84 13.44 -14.82
CA LYS A 150 39.09 14.18 -13.59
C LYS A 150 39.19 15.70 -13.84
N LYS A 151 39.70 16.12 -15.00
CA LYS A 151 39.90 17.54 -15.33
C LYS A 151 38.59 18.34 -15.28
N GLU A 152 37.46 17.72 -15.61
CA GLU A 152 36.13 18.35 -15.62
C GLU A 152 35.58 18.71 -14.24
N ILE A 153 36.21 18.18 -13.16
CA ILE A 153 35.81 18.45 -11.77
C ILE A 153 36.85 19.24 -10.99
N LEU A 154 37.96 19.70 -11.66
CA LEU A 154 39.00 20.52 -11.03
C LEU A 154 38.68 22.01 -11.22
N ASP A 155 39.15 22.82 -10.27
CA ASP A 155 39.24 24.26 -10.37
C ASP A 155 40.54 24.70 -11.06
N GLU A 156 40.72 26.02 -11.19
CA GLU A 156 41.94 26.63 -11.80
C GLU A 156 43.23 26.26 -11.06
N ASN A 157 43.13 25.90 -9.78
CA ASN A 157 44.27 25.50 -8.96
C ASN A 157 44.53 24.00 -9.00
N GLY A 158 43.78 23.21 -9.79
CA GLY A 158 43.93 21.77 -9.88
C GLY A 158 43.30 21.01 -8.69
N THR A 159 42.50 21.69 -7.86
CA THR A 159 41.77 21.09 -6.72
C THR A 159 40.38 20.65 -7.13
N ILE A 160 39.87 19.58 -6.53
CA ILE A 160 38.49 19.10 -6.81
C ILE A 160 37.50 20.15 -6.31
N ARG A 161 36.62 20.63 -7.22
CA ARG A 161 35.60 21.60 -6.90
C ARG A 161 34.63 21.09 -5.83
N LYS A 162 34.15 22.00 -5.01
CA LYS A 162 33.21 21.73 -3.92
C LYS A 162 31.94 21.05 -4.47
N ARG A 163 31.49 19.98 -3.81
CA ARG A 163 30.37 19.10 -4.18
C ARG A 163 30.64 18.13 -5.34
N CYS A 164 31.78 18.18 -6.02
CA CYS A 164 32.16 17.14 -6.95
C CYS A 164 32.56 15.87 -6.16
N LYS A 165 32.33 14.69 -6.75
CA LYS A 165 32.62 13.41 -6.12
C LYS A 165 33.57 12.57 -6.98
N VAL A 166 34.51 11.92 -6.34
CA VAL A 166 35.35 10.89 -6.95
C VAL A 166 35.08 9.57 -6.26
N ILE A 167 34.86 8.53 -7.05
CA ILE A 167 34.77 7.15 -6.59
C ILE A 167 36.02 6.46 -7.17
N LYS A 168 36.87 5.92 -6.30
CA LYS A 168 38.10 5.25 -6.71
C LYS A 168 37.78 3.83 -7.19
N LYS A 169 38.65 3.30 -8.04
CA LYS A 169 38.63 1.88 -8.39
C LYS A 169 38.69 1.03 -7.12
N GLY A 170 37.79 0.04 -7.03
CA GLY A 170 37.66 -0.85 -5.85
C GLY A 170 36.68 -0.35 -4.80
N GLU A 171 36.19 0.90 -4.86
CA GLU A 171 35.16 1.39 -3.93
C GLU A 171 33.77 0.92 -4.32
N VAL A 172 32.95 0.59 -3.31
CA VAL A 172 31.51 0.32 -3.50
C VAL A 172 30.81 1.64 -3.76
N TYR A 173 30.14 1.78 -4.92
CA TYR A 173 29.47 3.01 -5.28
C TYR A 173 27.95 2.91 -5.29
N GLU A 174 27.40 1.71 -5.36
CA GLU A 174 25.98 1.46 -5.26
C GLU A 174 25.74 0.15 -4.49
N ARG A 175 24.76 0.18 -3.60
CA ARG A 175 24.35 -1.01 -2.84
C ARG A 175 22.84 -1.19 -3.02
N GLN A 176 22.47 -2.30 -3.64
CA GLN A 176 21.09 -2.70 -3.82
C GLN A 176 20.67 -3.58 -2.63
N MET A 177 19.72 -3.08 -1.83
CA MET A 177 19.23 -3.74 -0.62
C MET A 177 17.93 -4.50 -0.87
N PHE A 178 17.22 -4.20 -1.95
CA PHE A 178 15.88 -4.71 -2.21
C PHE A 178 15.81 -5.45 -3.55
N THR A 179 14.90 -6.41 -3.63
CA THR A 179 14.51 -7.04 -4.89
C THR A 179 13.90 -5.99 -5.85
N ILE A 180 13.68 -6.36 -7.09
CA ILE A 180 12.84 -5.55 -8.00
C ILE A 180 11.39 -5.58 -7.50
N LYS A 181 10.60 -4.56 -7.88
CA LYS A 181 9.16 -4.53 -7.57
C LYS A 181 8.44 -5.67 -8.26
N ASP A 182 7.65 -6.42 -7.50
CA ASP A 182 6.85 -7.51 -8.02
C ASP A 182 5.75 -6.99 -8.96
N ALA A 183 5.77 -7.47 -10.20
CA ALA A 183 4.85 -7.05 -11.24
C ALA A 183 3.39 -7.43 -10.94
N ARG A 184 3.14 -8.46 -10.11
CA ARG A 184 1.78 -8.90 -9.72
C ARG A 184 0.96 -7.74 -9.15
N PHE A 185 1.57 -6.88 -8.34
CA PHE A 185 0.88 -5.77 -7.68
C PHE A 185 0.44 -4.64 -8.62
N LYS A 186 0.87 -4.67 -9.88
CA LYS A 186 0.47 -3.70 -10.93
C LYS A 186 -0.63 -4.23 -11.84
N GLN A 187 -0.95 -5.51 -11.78
CA GLN A 187 -1.93 -6.15 -12.65
C GLN A 187 -3.34 -5.68 -12.29
N GLU A 188 -4.20 -5.49 -13.30
CA GLU A 188 -5.59 -5.03 -13.10
C GLU A 188 -6.41 -5.97 -12.23
N HIS A 189 -6.23 -7.28 -12.40
CA HIS A 189 -6.98 -8.29 -11.67
C HIS A 189 -6.49 -8.50 -10.23
N PHE A 190 -5.33 -7.96 -9.84
CA PHE A 190 -4.78 -8.15 -8.50
C PHE A 190 -5.75 -7.72 -7.39
N LEU A 191 -6.41 -6.56 -7.54
CA LEU A 191 -7.40 -6.11 -6.55
C LEU A 191 -8.59 -7.07 -6.47
N ASP A 192 -9.07 -7.59 -7.60
CA ASP A 192 -10.22 -8.49 -7.61
C ASP A 192 -9.86 -9.87 -7.02
N GLU A 193 -8.65 -10.35 -7.24
CA GLU A 193 -8.10 -11.52 -6.57
C GLU A 193 -8.05 -11.34 -5.04
N VAL A 194 -7.56 -10.18 -4.57
CA VAL A 194 -7.47 -9.88 -3.14
C VAL A 194 -8.87 -9.74 -2.50
N LYS A 195 -9.85 -9.21 -3.23
CA LYS A 195 -11.25 -9.18 -2.76
C LYS A 195 -11.79 -10.58 -2.50
N VAL A 196 -11.61 -11.51 -3.45
CA VAL A 196 -12.01 -12.90 -3.29
C VAL A 196 -11.29 -13.52 -2.11
N PHE A 197 -9.98 -13.38 -2.07
CA PHE A 197 -9.14 -13.91 -1.00
C PHE A 197 -9.60 -13.46 0.39
N TYR A 198 -9.79 -12.16 0.63
CA TYR A 198 -10.23 -11.67 1.93
C TYR A 198 -11.70 -12.00 2.23
N THR A 199 -12.55 -12.10 1.21
CA THR A 199 -13.92 -12.59 1.40
C THR A 199 -13.91 -14.01 1.96
N ASP A 200 -13.08 -14.89 1.41
CA ASP A 200 -12.94 -16.27 1.85
C ASP A 200 -12.33 -16.34 3.27
N VAL A 201 -11.30 -15.55 3.56
CA VAL A 201 -10.67 -15.48 4.89
C VAL A 201 -11.68 -15.00 5.94
N ILE A 202 -12.46 -13.95 5.64
CA ILE A 202 -13.50 -13.43 6.55
C ILE A 202 -14.59 -14.48 6.74
N ASN A 203 -15.09 -15.07 5.66
CA ASN A 203 -16.14 -16.09 5.74
C ASN A 203 -15.74 -17.34 6.53
N GLY A 204 -14.44 -17.66 6.55
CA GLY A 204 -13.89 -18.73 7.39
C GLY A 204 -13.93 -18.44 8.89
N LEU A 205 -14.06 -17.17 9.29
CA LEU A 205 -14.15 -16.74 10.69
C LEU A 205 -15.59 -16.41 11.12
N VAL A 206 -16.50 -16.21 10.17
CA VAL A 206 -17.92 -15.88 10.45
C VAL A 206 -18.60 -17.08 11.10
N LYS A 207 -19.27 -16.85 12.24
CA LYS A 207 -20.02 -17.88 12.98
C LYS A 207 -21.47 -18.03 12.50
N ASP A 208 -22.12 -16.93 12.14
CA ASP A 208 -23.49 -16.92 11.61
C ASP A 208 -23.47 -16.88 10.08
N GLU A 209 -24.05 -17.89 9.44
CA GLU A 209 -24.16 -17.99 7.97
C GLU A 209 -24.79 -16.74 7.34
N LYS A 210 -25.66 -16.02 8.08
CA LYS A 210 -26.28 -14.77 7.62
C LYS A 210 -25.31 -13.60 7.46
N GLU A 211 -24.18 -13.65 8.16
CA GLU A 211 -23.13 -12.62 8.10
C GLU A 211 -22.08 -12.90 7.02
N LYS A 212 -22.14 -14.05 6.35
CA LYS A 212 -21.23 -14.33 5.23
C LYS A 212 -21.33 -13.29 4.15
N LEU A 213 -20.19 -12.96 3.58
CA LEU A 213 -20.01 -11.94 2.56
C LEU A 213 -19.85 -12.57 1.17
N SER A 214 -20.22 -11.83 0.14
CA SER A 214 -19.91 -12.17 -1.26
C SER A 214 -18.84 -11.24 -1.81
N ALA A 215 -17.93 -11.76 -2.64
CA ALA A 215 -16.98 -10.91 -3.34
C ALA A 215 -17.71 -10.08 -4.40
N PHE A 216 -17.48 -8.77 -4.41
CA PHE A 216 -18.03 -7.87 -5.42
C PHE A 216 -17.49 -8.22 -6.81
N LYS A 217 -18.38 -8.49 -7.77
CA LYS A 217 -18.05 -8.74 -9.18
C LYS A 217 -18.48 -7.55 -10.03
N ARG A 218 -17.61 -7.07 -10.92
CA ARG A 218 -18.00 -6.05 -11.91
C ARG A 218 -19.03 -6.64 -12.86
N GLY A 219 -20.12 -5.87 -13.11
CA GLY A 219 -21.20 -6.30 -14.02
C GLY A 219 -22.23 -7.23 -13.41
N ASP A 220 -22.13 -7.53 -12.12
CA ASP A 220 -23.18 -8.22 -11.37
C ASP A 220 -24.38 -7.27 -11.12
N VAL A 221 -25.50 -7.84 -10.68
CA VAL A 221 -26.79 -7.14 -10.44
C VAL A 221 -26.64 -5.93 -9.50
N TYR A 222 -25.61 -5.91 -8.67
CA TYR A 222 -25.36 -4.84 -7.71
C TYR A 222 -24.42 -3.77 -8.26
N LEU A 223 -24.96 -2.58 -8.51
CA LEU A 223 -24.16 -1.40 -8.83
C LEU A 223 -23.49 -0.85 -7.57
N ALA A 224 -22.21 -0.55 -7.65
CA ALA A 224 -21.48 0.06 -6.54
C ALA A 224 -21.92 1.53 -6.34
N THR A 225 -22.16 1.94 -5.09
CA THR A 225 -22.31 3.35 -4.74
C THR A 225 -20.97 4.07 -4.85
N LYS A 226 -21.00 5.35 -5.25
CA LYS A 226 -19.78 6.19 -5.34
C LYS A 226 -19.63 7.02 -4.08
N LYS A 227 -18.39 7.09 -3.55
CA LYS A 227 -18.07 7.97 -2.43
C LYS A 227 -18.19 9.43 -2.85
N ILE A 228 -18.91 10.22 -2.03
CA ILE A 228 -18.99 11.66 -2.20
C ILE A 228 -17.80 12.28 -1.46
N GLY A 229 -16.86 12.84 -2.21
CA GLY A 229 -15.72 13.57 -1.64
C GLY A 229 -16.15 14.91 -1.04
N LYS A 230 -15.42 15.39 -0.03
CA LYS A 230 -15.62 16.73 0.54
C LYS A 230 -15.39 17.78 -0.57
N ASN A 231 -16.34 18.69 -0.76
CA ASN A 231 -16.32 19.71 -1.81
C ASN A 231 -16.30 19.17 -3.27
N ASN A 232 -16.90 18.01 -3.52
CA ASN A 232 -17.00 17.48 -4.87
C ASN A 232 -18.10 18.24 -5.67
N PRO A 233 -17.79 18.91 -6.79
CA PRO A 233 -18.76 19.66 -7.59
C PRO A 233 -19.86 18.77 -8.21
N LYS A 234 -19.68 17.45 -8.21
CA LYS A 234 -20.65 16.45 -8.69
C LYS A 234 -21.38 15.73 -7.54
N ALA A 235 -21.31 16.26 -6.31
CA ALA A 235 -21.89 15.63 -5.11
C ALA A 235 -23.37 15.29 -5.28
N ASP A 236 -24.18 16.22 -5.79
CA ASP A 236 -25.63 16.04 -5.98
C ASP A 236 -25.94 14.93 -6.99
N LYS A 237 -25.19 14.90 -8.11
CA LYS A 237 -25.35 13.85 -9.12
C LYS A 237 -24.97 12.48 -8.58
N ILE A 238 -23.90 12.41 -7.77
CA ILE A 238 -23.47 11.16 -7.12
C ILE A 238 -24.49 10.72 -6.08
N THR A 239 -25.04 11.66 -5.29
CA THR A 239 -26.10 11.39 -4.31
C THR A 239 -27.34 10.82 -4.97
N LEU A 240 -27.78 11.43 -6.07
CA LEU A 240 -28.95 10.97 -6.83
C LEU A 240 -28.72 9.56 -7.38
N ASN A 241 -27.55 9.31 -7.98
CA ASN A 241 -27.19 8.00 -8.49
C ASN A 241 -27.12 6.95 -7.37
N ASN A 242 -26.53 7.28 -6.21
CA ASN A 242 -26.45 6.37 -5.07
C ASN A 242 -27.85 6.03 -4.51
N LYS A 243 -28.78 6.99 -4.48
CA LYS A 243 -30.19 6.75 -4.13
C LYS A 243 -30.87 5.81 -5.11
N ALA A 244 -30.67 6.00 -6.42
CA ALA A 244 -31.20 5.12 -7.45
C ALA A 244 -30.66 3.69 -7.32
N VAL A 245 -29.36 3.54 -7.04
CA VAL A 245 -28.72 2.24 -6.78
C VAL A 245 -29.34 1.55 -5.55
N SER A 246 -29.52 2.29 -4.45
CA SER A 246 -30.16 1.76 -3.23
C SER A 246 -31.61 1.35 -3.46
N TYR A 247 -32.35 2.10 -4.25
CA TYR A 247 -33.73 1.78 -4.60
C TYR A 247 -33.81 0.52 -5.47
N THR A 248 -32.92 0.36 -6.44
CA THR A 248 -32.85 -0.83 -7.29
C THR A 248 -32.54 -2.08 -6.47
N HIS A 249 -31.66 -1.96 -5.47
CA HIS A 249 -31.33 -3.04 -4.54
C HIS A 249 -32.55 -3.45 -3.69
N LEU A 250 -33.32 -2.49 -3.18
CA LEU A 250 -34.54 -2.76 -2.40
C LEU A 250 -35.59 -3.50 -3.24
N ARG A 251 -35.85 -3.06 -4.49
CA ARG A 251 -36.82 -3.72 -5.37
C ARG A 251 -36.40 -5.14 -5.77
N ALA A 252 -35.11 -5.38 -6.00
CA ALA A 252 -34.61 -6.73 -6.28
C ALA A 252 -34.85 -7.70 -5.10
N HIS A 253 -34.90 -7.18 -3.86
CA HIS A 253 -35.24 -7.97 -2.68
C HIS A 253 -36.73 -8.29 -2.59
N GLU A 254 -37.59 -7.38 -3.00
CA GLU A 254 -39.07 -7.58 -2.97
C GLU A 254 -39.53 -8.60 -4.03
N THR A 255 -38.88 -8.65 -5.19
CA THR A 255 -39.24 -9.56 -6.29
C THR A 255 -38.78 -11.00 -6.10
N THR A 256 -37.91 -11.26 -5.12
CA THR A 256 -37.42 -12.63 -4.79
C THR A 256 -38.19 -13.27 -3.64
N LEU A 257 -39.22 -12.62 -3.10
CA LEU A 257 -40.10 -13.09 -2.03
C LEU A 257 -41.49 -13.55 -2.50
N HIS A 258 -41.69 -13.67 -3.80
CA HIS A 258 -42.93 -14.21 -4.40
C HIS A 258 -42.67 -15.45 -5.24
#